data_f7a9e033241276835edcf4f4aefc2e73
#
_entry.id   f7a9e033241276835edcf4f4aefc2e73
#
_cell.length_a   1.000
_cell.length_b   1.000
_cell.length_c   1.000
_cell.angle_alpha   90.00
_cell.angle_beta   90.00
_cell.angle_gamma   90.00
#
_symmetry.space_group_name_H-M   'P 1'
#
loop_
_entity.id
_entity.type
_entity.pdbx_description
1 polymer ?
#
loop_
_entity_poly.entity_id
_entity_poly.type
_entity_poly.pdbx_seq_one_letter_code
_entity_poly.pdbx_strand_id
1 'polypeptide(L)'
;QAANGSPGANNGAGSGGAGLPGNPGAVPGRAGGAGGLGGSGSDTSEGPVTGGNGGNGGDGGPGAPGGNGAPGGIGVNTGTGWAYGGNGGNGGDGGAGARGGDGGNGGNGLALNGGNGIGGNGGAGGRGGTGAAGGNGGIGGGATGTLTFFGSGGDGGPGGAGANTAGTGGVGGVGGAGGQGGLLFGDGGNGGAGGAGGIGGTGASGGAGGKGGSGLVGGDGG
;
A
#
# COMPACT_ATOMS: atom_id res chain seq x y z
N GLN A 1 19.37 9.16 -4.17
CA GLN A 1 18.08 9.02 -3.50
C GLN A 1 17.98 10.00 -2.34
N ALA A 2 16.85 10.65 -2.18
CA ALA A 2 16.57 11.47 -1.02
C ALA A 2 16.40 10.61 0.24
N ALA A 3 16.48 11.23 1.41
CA ALA A 3 16.37 10.50 2.68
C ALA A 3 15.00 9.81 2.82
N ASN A 4 15.02 8.60 3.35
CA ASN A 4 13.79 7.85 3.65
C ASN A 4 13.07 8.46 4.87
N GLY A 5 11.78 8.25 4.96
CA GLY A 5 11.00 8.59 6.14
C GLY A 5 11.40 7.70 7.33
N SER A 6 11.28 8.24 8.52
CA SER A 6 11.52 7.47 9.74
C SER A 6 10.38 6.48 9.99
N PRO A 7 10.68 5.28 10.48
CA PRO A 7 9.64 4.32 10.82
C PRO A 7 8.79 4.81 11.99
N GLY A 8 7.54 4.38 12.04
CA GLY A 8 6.65 4.57 13.18
C GLY A 8 7.11 3.75 14.38
N ALA A 9 6.76 4.21 15.58
CA ALA A 9 7.11 3.51 16.79
C ALA A 9 6.28 2.22 16.94
N ASN A 10 6.94 1.14 17.30
CA ASN A 10 6.26 -0.08 17.74
C ASN A 10 5.70 0.13 19.15
N ASN A 11 4.55 -0.47 19.42
CA ASN A 11 3.92 -0.40 20.72
C ASN A 11 3.50 -1.79 21.17
N GLY A 12 4.08 -2.30 22.25
CA GLY A 12 3.76 -3.60 22.84
C GLY A 12 2.53 -3.59 23.75
N ALA A 13 1.92 -2.43 23.98
CA ALA A 13 0.76 -2.26 24.87
C ALA A 13 -0.29 -1.31 24.25
N GLY A 14 -0.45 -1.34 22.96
CA GLY A 14 -1.41 -0.52 22.22
C GLY A 14 -1.13 -0.47 20.73
N SER A 15 -1.67 0.52 20.07
CA SER A 15 -1.53 0.69 18.62
C SER A 15 -0.15 1.22 18.22
N GLY A 16 0.35 0.78 17.08
CA GLY A 16 1.62 1.26 16.52
C GLY A 16 1.53 2.67 15.95
N GLY A 17 2.65 3.36 15.88
CA GLY A 17 2.75 4.70 15.31
C GLY A 17 2.87 4.67 13.78
N ALA A 18 2.42 5.73 13.13
CA ALA A 18 2.55 5.87 11.67
C ALA A 18 4.01 6.15 11.28
N GLY A 19 4.42 5.59 10.15
CA GLY A 19 5.69 5.95 9.53
C GLY A 19 5.64 7.34 8.89
N LEU A 20 6.77 7.99 8.82
CA LEU A 20 6.88 9.32 8.21
C LEU A 20 7.07 9.22 6.69
N PRO A 21 6.67 10.23 5.93
CA PRO A 21 6.89 10.24 4.49
C PRO A 21 8.38 10.34 4.17
N GLY A 22 8.76 9.79 3.02
CA GLY A 22 10.09 9.99 2.45
C GLY A 22 10.26 11.42 1.92
N ASN A 23 11.49 11.88 1.88
CA ASN A 23 11.80 13.21 1.38
C ASN A 23 11.76 13.23 -0.17
N PRO A 24 11.34 14.37 -0.77
CA PRO A 24 11.38 14.49 -2.22
C PRO A 24 12.82 14.61 -2.72
N GLY A 25 13.04 14.12 -3.92
CA GLY A 25 14.29 14.34 -4.65
C GLY A 25 14.30 15.72 -5.33
N ALA A 26 14.62 16.75 -4.59
CA ALA A 26 14.45 18.15 -5.03
C ALA A 26 15.41 18.58 -6.15
N VAL A 27 16.46 17.82 -6.44
CA VAL A 27 17.45 18.14 -7.47
C VAL A 27 17.36 17.17 -8.65
N PRO A 28 17.79 17.58 -9.87
CA PRO A 28 17.79 16.69 -11.03
C PRO A 28 18.53 15.37 -10.75
N GLY A 29 17.94 14.27 -11.18
CA GLY A 29 18.51 12.93 -11.05
C GLY A 29 18.40 12.31 -9.67
N ARG A 30 17.83 13.01 -8.68
CA ARG A 30 17.64 12.45 -7.34
C ARG A 30 16.25 11.81 -7.19
N ALA A 31 16.23 10.52 -6.91
CA ALA A 31 14.99 9.80 -6.63
C ALA A 31 14.37 10.26 -5.30
N GLY A 32 13.06 10.17 -5.20
CA GLY A 32 12.36 10.37 -3.92
C GLY A 32 12.78 9.33 -2.89
N GLY A 33 12.75 9.71 -1.61
CA GLY A 33 12.99 8.79 -0.51
C GLY A 33 11.78 7.86 -0.29
N ALA A 34 12.01 6.65 0.18
CA ALA A 34 10.94 5.75 0.57
C ALA A 34 10.23 6.24 1.83
N GLY A 35 8.95 5.92 1.98
CA GLY A 35 8.23 6.15 3.22
C GLY A 35 8.79 5.31 4.37
N GLY A 36 8.60 5.75 5.60
CA GLY A 36 8.95 4.98 6.78
C GLY A 36 7.92 3.89 7.08
N LEU A 37 8.37 2.76 7.57
CA LEU A 37 7.50 1.63 7.93
C LEU A 37 6.47 2.05 9.00
N GLY A 38 5.24 1.56 8.91
CA GLY A 38 4.29 1.66 10.01
C GLY A 38 4.73 0.82 11.20
N GLY A 39 4.57 1.34 12.40
CA GLY A 39 4.91 0.61 13.61
C GLY A 39 3.90 -0.50 13.91
N SER A 40 4.35 -1.60 14.47
CA SER A 40 3.46 -2.67 14.92
C SER A 40 2.74 -2.29 16.21
N GLY A 41 1.47 -2.68 16.33
CA GLY A 41 0.70 -2.61 17.57
C GLY A 41 0.44 -4.01 18.12
N SER A 42 0.48 -4.15 19.45
CA SER A 42 0.14 -5.39 20.11
C SER A 42 -0.45 -5.08 21.48
N ASP A 43 -1.52 -5.72 21.83
CA ASP A 43 -2.14 -5.56 23.15
C ASP A 43 -3.02 -6.75 23.46
N THR A 44 -3.36 -6.90 24.77
CA THR A 44 -4.41 -7.74 25.28
C THR A 44 -5.59 -6.84 25.66
N SER A 45 -6.51 -6.64 24.76
CA SER A 45 -7.54 -5.61 24.90
C SER A 45 -8.90 -6.08 24.41
N GLU A 46 -9.95 -5.53 24.99
CA GLU A 46 -11.31 -5.63 24.46
C GLU A 46 -11.54 -4.62 23.32
N GLY A 47 -10.78 -3.53 23.33
CA GLY A 47 -10.80 -2.54 22.28
C GLY A 47 -9.91 -2.91 21.08
N PRO A 48 -9.96 -2.15 19.98
CA PRO A 48 -9.18 -2.44 18.80
C PRO A 48 -7.69 -2.16 19.01
N VAL A 49 -6.85 -2.98 18.41
CA VAL A 49 -5.40 -2.73 18.28
C VAL A 49 -5.09 -2.52 16.82
N THR A 50 -4.42 -1.42 16.50
CA THR A 50 -4.15 -1.01 15.13
C THR A 50 -2.64 -0.93 14.87
N GLY A 51 -2.18 -1.54 13.78
CA GLY A 51 -0.85 -1.26 13.25
C GLY A 51 -0.81 0.16 12.67
N GLY A 52 0.33 0.81 12.73
CA GLY A 52 0.53 2.14 12.18
C GLY A 52 0.56 2.11 10.65
N ASN A 53 0.13 3.19 10.01
CA ASN A 53 0.19 3.30 8.56
C ASN A 53 1.63 3.48 8.08
N GLY A 54 1.95 2.94 6.93
CA GLY A 54 3.20 3.23 6.25
C GLY A 54 3.25 4.66 5.76
N GLY A 55 4.43 5.25 5.75
CA GLY A 55 4.65 6.59 5.20
C GLY A 55 4.64 6.57 3.67
N ASN A 56 4.25 7.70 3.07
CA ASN A 56 4.26 7.87 1.62
C ASN A 56 5.70 8.00 1.10
N GLY A 57 5.93 7.56 -0.12
CA GLY A 57 7.18 7.86 -0.82
C GLY A 57 7.28 9.32 -1.20
N GLY A 58 8.48 9.85 -1.26
CA GLY A 58 8.75 11.20 -1.75
C GLY A 58 8.76 11.26 -3.26
N ASP A 59 8.45 12.43 -3.83
CA ASP A 59 8.48 12.62 -5.27
C ASP A 59 9.92 12.63 -5.81
N GLY A 60 10.10 12.15 -7.02
CA GLY A 60 11.38 12.21 -7.70
C GLY A 60 11.70 13.60 -8.21
N GLY A 61 12.98 13.97 -8.21
CA GLY A 61 13.46 15.14 -8.91
C GLY A 61 13.40 14.95 -10.44
N PRO A 62 13.68 15.99 -11.22
CA PRO A 62 13.66 15.88 -12.68
C PRO A 62 14.52 14.71 -13.18
N GLY A 63 13.93 13.84 -13.99
CA GLY A 63 14.58 12.65 -14.53
C GLY A 63 14.72 11.48 -13.56
N ALA A 64 14.15 11.56 -12.35
CA ALA A 64 14.31 10.54 -11.32
C ALA A 64 12.97 9.98 -10.83
N PRO A 65 12.90 8.70 -10.46
CA PRO A 65 11.66 8.07 -10.04
C PRO A 65 11.18 8.57 -8.67
N GLY A 66 9.88 8.45 -8.43
CA GLY A 66 9.31 8.62 -7.09
C GLY A 66 9.75 7.51 -6.14
N GLY A 67 9.79 7.82 -4.87
CA GLY A 67 10.05 6.84 -3.83
C GLY A 67 8.84 5.93 -3.57
N ASN A 68 9.09 4.74 -3.07
CA ASN A 68 8.01 3.79 -2.76
C ASN A 68 7.33 4.17 -1.46
N GLY A 69 6.04 3.92 -1.37
CA GLY A 69 5.32 3.91 -0.11
C GLY A 69 5.77 2.73 0.75
N ALA A 70 5.71 2.91 2.05
CA ALA A 70 6.12 1.86 2.99
C ALA A 70 4.95 0.99 3.41
N PRO A 71 5.20 -0.25 3.82
CA PRO A 71 4.18 -1.12 4.38
C PRO A 71 3.55 -0.56 5.66
N GLY A 72 2.28 -0.85 5.86
CA GLY A 72 1.61 -0.65 7.14
C GLY A 72 2.09 -1.65 8.18
N GLY A 73 2.01 -1.27 9.44
CA GLY A 73 2.38 -2.12 10.56
C GLY A 73 1.35 -3.20 10.86
N ILE A 74 1.78 -4.25 11.52
CA ILE A 74 0.93 -5.35 11.95
C ILE A 74 0.20 -4.93 13.23
N GLY A 75 -1.12 -5.22 13.32
CA GLY A 75 -1.87 -5.12 14.56
C GLY A 75 -2.13 -6.52 15.10
N VAL A 76 -1.77 -6.77 16.35
CA VAL A 76 -2.01 -8.05 17.03
C VAL A 76 -2.81 -7.80 18.30
N ASN A 77 -3.97 -8.45 18.43
CA ASN A 77 -4.76 -8.41 19.65
C ASN A 77 -4.87 -9.82 20.23
N THR A 78 -4.26 -10.03 21.39
CA THR A 78 -4.34 -11.29 22.12
C THR A 78 -5.51 -11.34 23.10
N GLY A 79 -6.23 -10.23 23.27
CA GLY A 79 -7.51 -10.15 23.97
C GLY A 79 -8.69 -10.45 23.06
N THR A 80 -9.90 -10.16 23.52
CA THR A 80 -11.14 -10.44 22.78
C THR A 80 -11.49 -9.38 21.73
N GLY A 81 -10.75 -8.27 21.69
CA GLY A 81 -10.97 -7.19 20.74
C GLY A 81 -10.47 -7.49 19.33
N TRP A 82 -10.79 -6.60 18.42
CA TRP A 82 -10.38 -6.69 17.02
C TRP A 82 -8.96 -6.22 16.82
N ALA A 83 -8.37 -6.63 15.72
CA ALA A 83 -7.05 -6.18 15.30
C ALA A 83 -7.10 -5.66 13.86
N TYR A 84 -6.47 -4.52 13.63
CA TYR A 84 -6.40 -3.88 12.33
C TYR A 84 -4.94 -3.77 11.88
N GLY A 85 -4.64 -4.20 10.68
CA GLY A 85 -3.37 -3.86 10.04
C GLY A 85 -3.36 -2.39 9.61
N GLY A 86 -2.21 -1.76 9.66
CA GLY A 86 -2.02 -0.42 9.13
C GLY A 86 -2.07 -0.42 7.59
N ASN A 87 -2.49 0.70 6.99
CA ASN A 87 -2.50 0.85 5.55
C ASN A 87 -1.09 1.06 5.00
N GLY A 88 -0.84 0.59 3.79
CA GLY A 88 0.39 0.93 3.08
C GLY A 88 0.42 2.41 2.69
N GLY A 89 1.60 2.99 2.64
CA GLY A 89 1.80 4.34 2.15
C GLY A 89 1.74 4.40 0.62
N ASN A 90 1.40 5.56 0.09
CA ASN A 90 1.36 5.77 -1.37
C ASN A 90 2.77 5.92 -1.94
N GLY A 91 2.96 5.52 -3.18
CA GLY A 91 4.19 5.85 -3.92
C GLY A 91 4.25 7.34 -4.26
N GLY A 92 5.45 7.88 -4.32
CA GLY A 92 5.71 9.25 -4.77
C GLY A 92 5.65 9.36 -6.30
N ASP A 93 5.40 10.56 -6.80
CA ASP A 93 5.34 10.82 -8.23
C ASP A 93 6.74 10.82 -8.86
N GLY A 94 6.83 10.33 -10.09
CA GLY A 94 8.07 10.40 -10.86
C GLY A 94 8.34 11.81 -11.37
N GLY A 95 9.61 12.18 -11.43
CA GLY A 95 10.05 13.37 -12.15
C GLY A 95 9.92 13.19 -13.67
N ALA A 96 10.20 14.23 -14.42
CA ALA A 96 10.10 14.21 -15.89
C ALA A 96 10.84 13.01 -16.49
N GLY A 97 10.15 12.19 -17.26
CA GLY A 97 10.71 11.00 -17.90
C GLY A 97 10.93 9.79 -16.98
N ALA A 98 10.51 9.86 -15.72
CA ALA A 98 10.75 8.81 -14.73
C ALA A 98 9.46 8.24 -14.14
N ARG A 99 9.53 7.00 -13.73
CA ARG A 99 8.40 6.20 -13.22
C ARG A 99 7.95 6.71 -11.83
N GLY A 100 6.66 6.62 -11.55
CA GLY A 100 6.12 6.78 -10.19
C GLY A 100 6.57 5.65 -9.27
N GLY A 101 6.65 5.93 -7.97
CA GLY A 101 6.95 4.92 -6.96
C GLY A 101 5.77 3.96 -6.73
N ASP A 102 6.06 2.77 -6.23
CA ASP A 102 5.05 1.78 -5.91
C ASP A 102 4.38 2.08 -4.56
N GLY A 103 3.11 1.73 -4.43
CA GLY A 103 2.42 1.77 -3.14
C GLY A 103 2.94 0.70 -2.18
N GLY A 104 2.93 1.00 -0.89
CA GLY A 104 3.30 0.05 0.15
C GLY A 104 2.17 -0.94 0.44
N ASN A 105 2.53 -2.11 0.94
CA ASN A 105 1.56 -3.14 1.29
C ASN A 105 0.82 -2.79 2.58
N GLY A 106 -0.43 -3.22 2.68
CA GLY A 106 -1.17 -3.16 3.94
C GLY A 106 -0.59 -4.13 4.96
N GLY A 107 -0.64 -3.77 6.23
CA GLY A 107 -0.23 -4.65 7.32
C GLY A 107 -1.30 -5.68 7.67
N ASN A 108 -0.92 -6.78 8.31
CA ASN A 108 -1.85 -7.81 8.73
C ASN A 108 -2.57 -7.40 10.04
N GLY A 109 -3.81 -7.81 10.17
CA GLY A 109 -4.58 -7.72 11.43
C GLY A 109 -4.79 -9.12 12.00
N LEU A 110 -4.26 -9.38 13.19
CA LEU A 110 -4.26 -10.70 13.81
C LEU A 110 -4.98 -10.65 15.16
N ALA A 111 -6.25 -11.07 15.19
CA ALA A 111 -7.01 -11.21 16.42
C ALA A 111 -6.97 -12.67 16.87
N LEU A 112 -6.36 -12.93 18.02
CA LEU A 112 -5.99 -14.28 18.43
C LEU A 112 -6.97 -14.90 19.45
N ASN A 113 -8.00 -14.20 19.87
CA ASN A 113 -8.94 -14.67 20.88
C ASN A 113 -10.40 -14.26 20.59
N GLY A 114 -10.88 -14.64 19.42
CA GLY A 114 -12.30 -14.51 19.04
C GLY A 114 -12.70 -13.20 18.37
N GLY A 115 -11.86 -12.17 18.36
CA GLY A 115 -12.12 -10.94 17.62
C GLY A 115 -11.85 -11.10 16.13
N ASN A 116 -12.28 -10.11 15.33
CA ASN A 116 -11.96 -10.07 13.90
C ASN A 116 -10.60 -9.43 13.66
N GLY A 117 -9.81 -10.04 12.79
CA GLY A 117 -8.64 -9.42 12.21
C GLY A 117 -8.99 -8.75 10.88
N ILE A 118 -8.53 -7.55 10.66
CA ILE A 118 -8.77 -6.83 9.41
C ILE A 118 -7.42 -6.38 8.84
N GLY A 119 -7.10 -6.83 7.65
CA GLY A 119 -5.90 -6.41 6.94
C GLY A 119 -6.00 -4.95 6.51
N GLY A 120 -4.89 -4.24 6.55
CA GLY A 120 -4.81 -2.87 6.04
C GLY A 120 -4.83 -2.85 4.52
N ASN A 121 -5.25 -1.74 3.94
CA ASN A 121 -5.28 -1.58 2.49
C ASN A 121 -3.88 -1.32 1.93
N GLY A 122 -3.63 -1.74 0.72
CA GLY A 122 -2.43 -1.37 -0.01
C GLY A 122 -2.45 0.11 -0.41
N GLY A 123 -1.30 0.73 -0.45
CA GLY A 123 -1.17 2.12 -0.90
C GLY A 123 -1.24 2.23 -2.42
N ALA A 124 -1.61 3.41 -2.92
CA ALA A 124 -1.66 3.70 -4.33
C ALA A 124 -0.26 3.83 -4.94
N GLY A 125 -0.10 3.46 -6.20
CA GLY A 125 1.10 3.79 -6.96
C GLY A 125 1.17 5.29 -7.28
N GLY A 126 2.36 5.83 -7.35
CA GLY A 126 2.60 7.23 -7.74
C GLY A 126 2.44 7.43 -9.24
N ARG A 127 2.20 8.68 -9.66
CA ARG A 127 2.09 9.03 -11.07
C ARG A 127 3.44 8.96 -11.77
N GLY A 128 3.43 8.57 -13.02
CA GLY A 128 4.62 8.69 -13.86
C GLY A 128 4.91 10.13 -14.22
N GLY A 129 6.17 10.48 -14.40
CA GLY A 129 6.58 11.72 -15.04
C GLY A 129 6.34 11.65 -16.56
N THR A 130 6.64 12.72 -17.28
CA THR A 130 6.36 12.87 -18.71
C THR A 130 6.80 11.65 -19.51
N GLY A 131 5.87 10.97 -20.15
CA GLY A 131 6.11 9.76 -20.95
C GLY A 131 6.47 8.50 -20.16
N ALA A 132 6.41 8.56 -18.82
CA ALA A 132 6.81 7.45 -17.96
C ALA A 132 5.61 6.76 -17.30
N ALA A 133 5.82 5.52 -16.87
CA ALA A 133 4.79 4.68 -16.26
C ALA A 133 4.45 5.14 -14.85
N GLY A 134 3.20 4.94 -14.45
CA GLY A 134 2.78 5.02 -13.05
C GLY A 134 3.34 3.85 -12.24
N GLY A 135 3.44 4.05 -10.94
CA GLY A 135 3.83 3.00 -10.01
C GLY A 135 2.72 1.99 -9.77
N ASN A 136 3.07 0.82 -9.29
CA ASN A 136 2.10 -0.24 -8.98
C ASN A 136 1.40 0.04 -7.65
N GLY A 137 0.17 -0.41 -7.51
CA GLY A 137 -0.53 -0.41 -6.23
C GLY A 137 0.05 -1.45 -5.27
N GLY A 138 0.00 -1.16 -3.99
CA GLY A 138 0.44 -2.09 -2.96
C GLY A 138 -0.58 -3.19 -2.69
N ILE A 139 -0.12 -4.32 -2.19
CA ILE A 139 -0.94 -5.48 -1.87
C ILE A 139 -1.72 -5.19 -0.58
N GLY A 140 -2.99 -5.60 -0.51
CA GLY A 140 -3.77 -5.53 0.72
C GLY A 140 -3.24 -6.50 1.78
N GLY A 141 -3.26 -6.08 3.04
CA GLY A 141 -2.86 -6.89 4.16
C GLY A 141 -3.86 -7.99 4.47
N GLY A 142 -3.41 -9.10 5.00
CA GLY A 142 -4.25 -10.25 5.32
C GLY A 142 -4.74 -10.25 6.76
N ALA A 143 -5.72 -11.09 7.02
CA ALA A 143 -6.16 -11.48 8.36
C ALA A 143 -5.75 -12.91 8.69
N THR A 144 -4.82 -13.49 7.93
CA THR A 144 -4.35 -14.86 8.13
C THR A 144 -3.36 -14.94 9.28
N GLY A 145 -3.68 -15.75 10.25
CA GLY A 145 -2.81 -16.14 11.33
C GLY A 145 -3.29 -17.47 11.89
N THR A 146 -2.43 -18.19 12.59
CA THR A 146 -2.73 -19.52 13.09
C THR A 146 -4.00 -19.57 13.95
N LEU A 147 -4.32 -18.48 14.64
CA LEU A 147 -5.48 -18.39 15.54
C LEU A 147 -6.47 -17.29 15.16
N THR A 148 -6.30 -16.64 14.02
CA THR A 148 -7.26 -15.66 13.50
C THR A 148 -8.33 -16.38 12.68
N PHE A 149 -9.40 -16.78 13.32
CA PHE A 149 -10.47 -17.51 12.65
C PHE A 149 -11.42 -16.61 11.87
N PHE A 150 -11.63 -15.39 12.34
CA PHE A 150 -12.52 -14.40 11.75
C PHE A 150 -11.72 -13.21 11.26
N GLY A 151 -12.02 -12.74 10.09
CA GLY A 151 -11.37 -11.55 9.60
C GLY A 151 -11.52 -11.32 8.11
N SER A 152 -11.23 -10.13 7.68
CA SER A 152 -11.28 -9.72 6.28
C SER A 152 -9.92 -9.25 5.80
N GLY A 153 -9.55 -9.60 4.58
CA GLY A 153 -8.38 -9.06 3.91
C GLY A 153 -8.57 -7.58 3.52
N GLY A 154 -7.51 -6.81 3.55
CA GLY A 154 -7.53 -5.44 3.05
C GLY A 154 -7.52 -5.39 1.52
N ASP A 155 -8.02 -4.30 0.95
CA ASP A 155 -8.04 -4.13 -0.50
C ASP A 155 -6.65 -3.81 -1.03
N GLY A 156 -6.38 -4.21 -2.27
CA GLY A 156 -5.18 -3.77 -2.98
C GLY A 156 -5.28 -2.28 -3.36
N GLY A 157 -4.15 -1.60 -3.35
CA GLY A 157 -4.09 -0.21 -3.76
C GLY A 157 -4.18 -0.05 -5.29
N PRO A 158 -4.70 1.08 -5.78
CA PRO A 158 -4.77 1.34 -7.22
C PRO A 158 -3.38 1.59 -7.81
N GLY A 159 -3.20 1.24 -9.07
CA GLY A 159 -2.02 1.63 -9.83
C GLY A 159 -1.99 3.12 -10.11
N GLY A 160 -0.82 3.71 -10.18
CA GLY A 160 -0.64 5.11 -10.52
C GLY A 160 -0.85 5.39 -12.01
N ALA A 161 -1.33 6.58 -12.34
CA ALA A 161 -1.54 6.98 -13.72
C ALA A 161 -0.21 7.22 -14.45
N GLY A 162 -0.15 6.88 -15.73
CA GLY A 162 0.92 7.31 -16.61
C GLY A 162 0.75 8.78 -16.98
N ALA A 163 1.84 9.46 -17.26
CA ALA A 163 1.79 10.88 -17.59
C ALA A 163 1.48 11.14 -19.06
N ASN A 164 0.79 12.25 -19.32
CA ASN A 164 0.54 12.74 -20.65
C ASN A 164 1.82 13.31 -21.27
N THR A 165 1.98 13.15 -22.57
CA THR A 165 3.09 13.73 -23.31
C THR A 165 2.68 14.02 -24.75
N ALA A 166 3.44 14.85 -25.45
CA ALA A 166 3.23 15.11 -26.87
C ALA A 166 3.50 13.90 -27.77
N GLY A 167 4.32 12.95 -27.30
CA GLY A 167 4.57 11.67 -27.98
C GLY A 167 3.65 10.56 -27.48
N THR A 168 4.22 9.40 -27.17
CA THR A 168 3.50 8.28 -26.56
C THR A 168 3.29 8.54 -25.07
N GLY A 169 2.05 8.47 -24.60
CA GLY A 169 1.74 8.61 -23.19
C GLY A 169 2.39 7.52 -22.33
N GLY A 170 2.56 7.78 -21.04
CA GLY A 170 3.08 6.78 -20.10
C GLY A 170 2.08 5.69 -19.78
N VAL A 171 2.55 4.47 -19.54
CA VAL A 171 1.69 3.33 -19.20
C VAL A 171 1.19 3.47 -17.76
N GLY A 172 -0.06 3.12 -17.48
CA GLY A 172 -0.60 3.06 -16.13
C GLY A 172 0.01 1.92 -15.31
N GLY A 173 0.17 2.13 -14.00
CA GLY A 173 0.68 1.09 -13.10
C GLY A 173 -0.34 -0.01 -12.82
N VAL A 174 0.15 -1.17 -12.43
CA VAL A 174 -0.69 -2.33 -12.09
C VAL A 174 -1.35 -2.12 -10.71
N GLY A 175 -2.61 -2.52 -10.56
CA GLY A 175 -3.28 -2.54 -9.26
C GLY A 175 -2.73 -3.62 -8.34
N GLY A 176 -2.73 -3.36 -7.04
CA GLY A 176 -2.27 -4.33 -6.05
C GLY A 176 -3.29 -5.45 -5.80
N ALA A 177 -2.81 -6.62 -5.42
CA ALA A 177 -3.68 -7.73 -5.07
C ALA A 177 -4.38 -7.47 -3.72
N GLY A 178 -5.58 -8.01 -3.56
CA GLY A 178 -6.29 -8.02 -2.29
C GLY A 178 -5.66 -8.99 -1.28
N GLY A 179 -5.81 -8.70 0.00
CA GLY A 179 -5.31 -9.56 1.08
C GLY A 179 -6.23 -10.74 1.37
N GLN A 180 -5.72 -11.71 2.11
CA GLN A 180 -6.46 -12.91 2.48
C GLN A 180 -7.37 -12.69 3.68
N GLY A 181 -8.55 -13.32 3.70
CA GLY A 181 -9.46 -13.35 4.85
C GLY A 181 -9.02 -14.28 5.95
N GLY A 182 -9.79 -14.33 7.05
CA GLY A 182 -9.52 -15.18 8.20
C GLY A 182 -9.56 -16.68 7.88
N LEU A 183 -9.04 -17.50 8.79
CA LEU A 183 -8.85 -18.93 8.58
C LEU A 183 -10.16 -19.71 8.36
N LEU A 184 -11.21 -19.39 9.09
CA LEU A 184 -12.53 -20.05 8.98
C LEU A 184 -13.57 -19.16 8.31
N PHE A 185 -13.57 -17.88 8.63
CA PHE A 185 -14.58 -16.93 8.17
C PHE A 185 -13.92 -15.62 7.77
N GLY A 186 -14.50 -14.96 6.83
CA GLY A 186 -14.12 -13.66 6.36
C GLY A 186 -13.82 -13.63 4.87
N ASP A 187 -13.96 -12.46 4.30
CA ASP A 187 -13.83 -12.22 2.88
C ASP A 187 -12.38 -11.87 2.51
N GLY A 188 -11.95 -12.26 1.35
CA GLY A 188 -10.75 -11.73 0.73
C GLY A 188 -10.93 -10.26 0.34
N GLY A 189 -9.88 -9.48 0.40
CA GLY A 189 -9.89 -8.10 -0.07
C GLY A 189 -9.97 -8.04 -1.60
N ASN A 190 -10.52 -6.93 -2.11
CA ASN A 190 -10.61 -6.69 -3.54
C ASN A 190 -9.23 -6.33 -4.12
N GLY A 191 -9.02 -6.66 -5.38
CA GLY A 191 -7.86 -6.17 -6.11
C GLY A 191 -7.99 -4.68 -6.39
N GLY A 192 -6.88 -3.98 -6.42
CA GLY A 192 -6.84 -2.55 -6.77
C GLY A 192 -7.02 -2.36 -8.28
N ALA A 193 -7.61 -1.23 -8.65
CA ALA A 193 -7.76 -0.85 -10.04
C ALA A 193 -6.40 -0.57 -10.69
N GLY A 194 -6.26 -0.88 -11.96
CA GLY A 194 -5.10 -0.47 -12.74
C GLY A 194 -5.10 1.04 -12.94
N GLY A 195 -3.91 1.63 -13.04
CA GLY A 195 -3.75 3.05 -13.33
C GLY A 195 -4.12 3.38 -14.78
N ALA A 196 -4.61 4.61 -15.01
CA ALA A 196 -4.91 5.09 -16.33
C ALA A 196 -3.64 5.28 -17.15
N GLY A 197 -3.68 4.95 -18.43
CA GLY A 197 -2.62 5.32 -19.37
C GLY A 197 -2.61 6.82 -19.64
N GLY A 198 -1.43 7.36 -19.93
CA GLY A 198 -1.28 8.76 -20.30
C GLY A 198 -1.84 9.05 -21.68
N ILE A 199 -2.33 10.27 -21.87
CA ILE A 199 -2.80 10.79 -23.16
C ILE A 199 -1.61 11.40 -23.89
N GLY A 200 -1.50 11.15 -25.18
CA GLY A 200 -0.44 11.69 -26.01
C GLY A 200 -0.82 11.60 -27.48
N GLY A 201 0.11 11.87 -28.38
CA GLY A 201 -0.10 11.67 -29.82
C GLY A 201 -0.52 10.22 -30.12
N THR A 202 0.08 9.25 -29.41
CA THR A 202 -0.37 7.88 -29.32
C THR A 202 -0.70 7.58 -27.86
N GLY A 203 -1.95 7.28 -27.56
CA GLY A 203 -2.37 6.95 -26.19
C GLY A 203 -1.65 5.70 -25.66
N ALA A 204 -1.39 5.67 -24.37
CA ALA A 204 -0.80 4.53 -23.70
C ALA A 204 -1.85 3.64 -23.05
N SER A 205 -1.47 2.38 -22.81
CA SER A 205 -2.32 1.41 -22.14
C SER A 205 -2.50 1.73 -20.68
N GLY A 206 -3.70 1.46 -20.16
CA GLY A 206 -3.93 1.39 -18.72
C GLY A 206 -3.21 0.19 -18.10
N GLY A 207 -2.97 0.25 -16.80
CA GLY A 207 -2.42 -0.85 -16.05
C GLY A 207 -3.45 -1.97 -15.81
N ALA A 208 -2.95 -3.18 -15.57
CA ALA A 208 -3.80 -4.30 -15.20
C ALA A 208 -4.37 -4.11 -13.79
N GLY A 209 -5.61 -4.58 -13.58
CA GLY A 209 -6.17 -4.66 -12.23
C GLY A 209 -5.47 -5.72 -11.39
N GLY A 210 -5.52 -5.54 -10.08
CA GLY A 210 -4.99 -6.51 -9.13
C GLY A 210 -5.92 -7.70 -8.94
N LYS A 211 -5.37 -8.79 -8.43
CA LYS A 211 -6.15 -9.98 -8.10
C LYS A 211 -6.92 -9.78 -6.80
N GLY A 212 -8.13 -10.36 -6.72
CA GLY A 212 -8.84 -10.46 -5.46
C GLY A 212 -8.12 -11.38 -4.49
N GLY A 213 -8.28 -11.12 -3.20
CA GLY A 213 -7.74 -11.98 -2.15
C GLY A 213 -8.60 -13.21 -1.90
N SER A 214 -8.02 -14.18 -1.20
CA SER A 214 -8.69 -15.42 -0.82
C SER A 214 -9.44 -15.27 0.51
N GLY A 215 -10.54 -15.96 0.69
CA GLY A 215 -11.33 -15.99 1.92
C GLY A 215 -12.51 -16.91 1.72
N LEU A 216 -13.44 -16.96 2.70
CA LEU A 216 -14.69 -17.71 2.55
C LEU A 216 -15.47 -17.24 1.32
N VAL A 217 -15.54 -15.94 1.13
CA VAL A 217 -15.91 -15.32 -0.13
C VAL A 217 -14.65 -14.64 -0.68
N GLY A 218 -14.21 -14.98 -1.88
CA GLY A 218 -13.05 -14.35 -2.51
C GLY A 218 -13.33 -12.89 -2.83
N GLY A 219 -12.28 -12.08 -2.81
CA GLY A 219 -12.35 -10.69 -3.24
C GLY A 219 -12.45 -10.57 -4.76
N ASP A 220 -13.03 -9.46 -5.20
CA ASP A 220 -13.14 -9.16 -6.62
C ASP A 220 -11.78 -8.75 -7.21
N GLY A 221 -11.56 -9.04 -8.48
CA GLY A 221 -10.41 -8.50 -9.21
C GLY A 221 -10.59 -7.01 -9.52
N GLY A 222 -9.50 -6.30 -9.60
CA GLY A 222 -9.49 -4.86 -9.96
C GLY A 222 -9.49 -4.60 -11.46
#